data_3d53a363cc9e2346f075f66f4ce484b5
#
_entry.id   3d53a363cc9e2346f075f66f4ce484b5
#
_cell.length_a   1.000
_cell.length_b   1.000
_cell.length_c   1.000
_cell.angle_alpha   90.00
_cell.angle_beta   90.00
_cell.angle_gamma   90.00
#
_symmetry.space_group_name_H-M   'P 1'
#
loop_
_entity.id
_entity.type
_entity.pdbx_description
1 polymer ?
#
loop_
_entity_poly.entity_id
_entity_poly.type
_entity_poly.pdbx_seq_one_letter_code
_entity_poly.pdbx_strand_id
1 'polypeptide(L)'
;MINMSSNIRVRLTLFCSTAMLLLGCGVEKPAGETDPIPVIDTHIHLYDTNRSEGVPWPPTSDKVLYRPVLSQHFDAICEANDVTATVIVEASDRVEDNQWALDLVQHNPKRYLGLVGNLPIGTDEFAGLLDRFAKDKRFVGLRMRQRPGGGDFFTDAVWRDLQLLADKDLTLDVLMSNFDLADVSMIANRVPTLKILINHLTGLTITGDPADANWSAAVKKAAAHPNVYCKVSGIFQRSGQSPAPKELSYYAPIFKVVYDAFGEDRIIYGSNWPVTDRGGKYEEQLSIINEFFKPMGRTTLEKLYWKNASKFYDVELVVH
;
A
#
# COMPACT_ATOMS: atom_id res chain seq x y z
N MET A 1 -4.33 73.34 -66.66
CA MET A 1 -3.64 73.83 -65.45
C MET A 1 -4.28 73.20 -64.26
N ILE A 2 -3.44 72.63 -63.40
CA ILE A 2 -3.69 72.12 -62.05
C ILE A 2 -4.36 70.74 -61.96
N ASN A 3 -3.53 69.86 -61.73
CA ASN A 3 -3.56 68.42 -61.44
C ASN A 3 -3.83 68.21 -59.94
N MET A 4 -4.71 67.36 -59.60
CA MET A 4 -4.70 66.73 -58.25
C MET A 4 -5.18 65.32 -58.31
N SER A 5 -4.20 64.40 -58.22
CA SER A 5 -4.39 63.00 -58.06
C SER A 5 -4.58 62.68 -56.58
N SER A 6 -5.64 61.97 -56.20
CA SER A 6 -5.82 61.41 -54.87
C SER A 6 -5.61 59.91 -54.87
N ASN A 7 -4.54 59.51 -54.23
CA ASN A 7 -4.21 58.06 -53.95
C ASN A 7 -5.04 57.56 -52.79
N ILE A 8 -5.93 56.62 -53.06
CA ILE A 8 -6.62 55.80 -52.00
C ILE A 8 -5.75 54.59 -51.70
N ARG A 9 -5.17 54.55 -50.51
CA ARG A 9 -4.50 53.35 -50.00
C ARG A 9 -5.54 52.50 -49.25
N VAL A 10 -5.85 51.33 -49.80
CA VAL A 10 -6.62 50.29 -49.12
C VAL A 10 -5.67 49.58 -48.16
N ARG A 11 -5.93 49.70 -46.86
CA ARG A 11 -5.27 48.89 -45.84
C ARG A 11 -6.03 47.56 -45.67
N LEU A 12 -5.40 46.49 -46.10
CA LEU A 12 -5.84 45.13 -45.84
C LEU A 12 -5.46 44.77 -44.39
N THR A 13 -6.42 44.64 -43.49
CA THR A 13 -6.22 44.20 -42.11
C THR A 13 -6.34 42.68 -42.12
N LEU A 14 -5.21 41.98 -41.96
CA LEU A 14 -5.17 40.54 -41.74
C LEU A 14 -5.58 40.23 -40.29
N PHE A 15 -6.77 39.64 -40.08
CA PHE A 15 -7.14 39.07 -38.82
C PHE A 15 -6.44 37.68 -38.67
N CYS A 16 -5.41 37.65 -37.84
CA CYS A 16 -4.77 36.41 -37.42
C CYS A 16 -5.58 35.91 -36.20
N SER A 17 -6.46 34.91 -36.41
CA SER A 17 -7.15 34.21 -35.33
C SER A 17 -6.19 33.21 -34.71
N THR A 18 -5.57 33.62 -33.60
CA THR A 18 -4.80 32.71 -32.75
C THR A 18 -5.78 31.87 -31.91
N ALA A 19 -6.00 30.62 -32.32
CA ALA A 19 -6.71 29.65 -31.47
C ALA A 19 -5.79 29.28 -30.30
N MET A 20 -6.10 29.84 -29.14
CA MET A 20 -5.44 29.50 -27.88
C MET A 20 -6.02 28.18 -27.38
N LEU A 21 -5.26 27.06 -27.62
CA LEU A 21 -5.54 25.79 -26.94
C LEU A 21 -5.31 26.01 -25.43
N LEU A 22 -6.36 26.13 -24.69
CA LEU A 22 -6.35 26.00 -23.23
C LEU A 22 -6.12 24.53 -22.89
N LEU A 23 -4.86 24.14 -22.73
CA LEU A 23 -4.50 22.99 -21.96
C LEU A 23 -4.93 23.26 -20.53
N GLY A 24 -6.06 22.68 -20.14
CA GLY A 24 -6.52 22.68 -18.76
C GLY A 24 -5.57 21.84 -17.92
N CYS A 25 -4.50 22.45 -17.39
CA CYS A 25 -3.87 21.94 -16.18
C CYS A 25 -4.93 22.04 -15.09
N GLY A 26 -5.49 20.90 -14.71
CA GLY A 26 -6.28 20.78 -13.50
C GLY A 26 -5.39 21.13 -12.32
N VAL A 27 -5.45 22.38 -11.89
CA VAL A 27 -4.88 22.79 -10.60
C VAL A 27 -5.76 22.13 -9.55
N GLU A 28 -5.28 21.06 -8.92
CA GLU A 28 -5.91 20.52 -7.72
C GLU A 28 -6.08 21.67 -6.73
N LYS A 29 -7.32 21.92 -6.36
CA LYS A 29 -7.63 22.93 -5.34
C LYS A 29 -7.00 22.44 -4.04
N PRO A 30 -6.13 23.22 -3.35
CA PRO A 30 -5.55 22.77 -2.09
C PRO A 30 -6.70 22.46 -1.12
N ALA A 31 -6.68 21.23 -0.56
CA ALA A 31 -7.65 20.81 0.45
C ALA A 31 -7.67 21.83 1.59
N GLY A 32 -8.85 22.31 1.97
CA GLY A 32 -9.02 23.22 3.09
C GLY A 32 -8.59 22.51 4.39
N GLU A 33 -8.14 23.27 5.39
CA GLU A 33 -7.74 22.72 6.70
C GLU A 33 -8.84 21.88 7.39
N THR A 34 -10.09 22.05 6.98
CA THR A 34 -11.28 21.39 7.56
C THR A 34 -11.79 20.19 6.77
N ASP A 35 -11.28 19.95 5.55
CA ASP A 35 -11.75 18.82 4.74
C ASP A 35 -11.34 17.48 5.35
N PRO A 36 -12.18 16.43 5.28
CA PRO A 36 -11.81 15.09 5.73
C PRO A 36 -10.52 14.61 5.04
N ILE A 37 -9.64 13.98 5.79
CA ILE A 37 -8.43 13.37 5.22
C ILE A 37 -8.83 12.04 4.60
N PRO A 38 -8.59 11.83 3.28
CA PRO A 38 -8.85 10.53 2.66
C PRO A 38 -8.03 9.43 3.30
N VAL A 39 -8.58 8.22 3.34
CA VAL A 39 -7.89 7.04 3.87
C VAL A 39 -7.79 5.97 2.79
N ILE A 40 -6.57 5.55 2.47
CA ILE A 40 -6.28 4.33 1.73
C ILE A 40 -5.85 3.26 2.73
N ASP A 41 -6.69 2.25 2.93
CA ASP A 41 -6.27 1.07 3.70
C ASP A 41 -5.44 0.15 2.80
N THR A 42 -4.13 0.09 3.03
CA THR A 42 -3.22 -0.66 2.16
C THR A 42 -3.03 -2.12 2.57
N HIS A 43 -3.87 -2.66 3.45
CA HIS A 43 -3.73 -4.05 3.88
C HIS A 43 -5.05 -4.68 4.29
N ILE A 44 -5.75 -5.22 3.32
CA ILE A 44 -6.92 -6.06 3.56
C ILE A 44 -6.76 -7.39 2.83
N HIS A 45 -7.50 -8.41 3.26
CA HIS A 45 -7.56 -9.71 2.60
C HIS A 45 -8.98 -10.02 2.16
N LEU A 46 -9.13 -10.46 0.91
CA LEU A 46 -10.39 -10.99 0.39
C LEU A 46 -10.22 -12.48 0.06
N TYR A 47 -11.20 -13.29 0.40
CA TYR A 47 -11.25 -14.73 0.10
C TYR A 47 -12.68 -15.24 0.24
N ASP A 48 -12.98 -16.40 -0.40
CA ASP A 48 -14.27 -17.03 -0.30
C ASP A 48 -14.15 -18.50 0.10
N THR A 49 -14.53 -18.79 1.34
CA THR A 49 -14.51 -20.16 1.89
C THR A 49 -15.58 -21.09 1.29
N ASN A 50 -16.51 -20.55 0.48
CA ASN A 50 -17.55 -21.32 -0.20
C ASN A 50 -17.13 -21.82 -1.59
N ARG A 51 -15.93 -21.43 -2.06
CA ARG A 51 -15.41 -21.91 -3.36
C ARG A 51 -15.23 -23.44 -3.31
N SER A 52 -15.52 -24.12 -4.40
CA SER A 52 -15.40 -25.59 -4.49
C SER A 52 -13.98 -26.10 -4.23
N GLU A 53 -12.96 -25.34 -4.65
CA GLU A 53 -11.55 -25.61 -4.42
C GLU A 53 -11.08 -25.22 -3.01
N GLY A 54 -11.98 -24.64 -2.19
CA GLY A 54 -11.66 -24.12 -0.86
C GLY A 54 -10.64 -23.00 -0.88
N VAL A 55 -10.11 -22.65 0.30
CA VAL A 55 -9.07 -21.64 0.48
C VAL A 55 -7.89 -22.23 1.25
N PRO A 56 -6.62 -21.90 0.91
CA PRO A 56 -5.46 -22.38 1.67
C PRO A 56 -5.34 -21.67 3.03
N TRP A 57 -5.95 -20.49 3.16
CA TRP A 57 -6.04 -19.71 4.39
C TRP A 57 -7.34 -18.90 4.39
N PRO A 58 -8.00 -18.69 5.56
CA PRO A 58 -7.66 -19.20 6.90
C PRO A 58 -7.98 -20.70 7.07
N PRO A 59 -7.43 -21.38 8.10
CA PRO A 59 -7.78 -22.78 8.35
C PRO A 59 -9.21 -22.90 8.90
N THR A 60 -9.87 -24.02 8.65
CA THR A 60 -11.25 -24.30 9.10
C THR A 60 -11.46 -24.24 10.62
N SER A 61 -10.37 -24.39 11.39
CA SER A 61 -10.38 -24.27 12.84
C SER A 61 -10.50 -22.83 13.34
N ASP A 62 -10.21 -21.83 12.50
CA ASP A 62 -10.32 -20.42 12.86
C ASP A 62 -11.77 -19.95 12.83
N LYS A 63 -12.36 -19.79 14.02
CA LYS A 63 -13.78 -19.42 14.17
C LYS A 63 -14.08 -17.96 13.83
N VAL A 64 -13.08 -17.10 13.79
CA VAL A 64 -13.23 -15.68 13.45
C VAL A 64 -13.10 -15.47 11.96
N LEU A 65 -12.08 -16.05 11.34
CA LEU A 65 -11.73 -15.77 9.96
C LEU A 65 -12.34 -16.75 8.96
N TYR A 66 -12.64 -18.01 9.35
CA TYR A 66 -13.15 -19.00 8.39
C TYR A 66 -14.61 -18.70 8.01
N ARG A 67 -14.78 -17.74 7.16
CA ARG A 67 -16.03 -17.25 6.56
C ARG A 67 -15.73 -16.60 5.21
N PRO A 68 -16.67 -16.42 4.31
CA PRO A 68 -16.47 -15.59 3.13
C PRO A 68 -16.15 -14.16 3.53
N VAL A 69 -15.11 -13.59 2.93
CA VAL A 69 -14.66 -12.21 3.10
C VAL A 69 -14.54 -11.60 1.70
N LEU A 70 -15.60 -10.96 1.25
CA LEU A 70 -15.79 -10.46 -0.11
C LEU A 70 -15.82 -8.92 -0.11
N SER A 71 -15.80 -8.31 -1.29
CA SER A 71 -15.78 -6.86 -1.46
C SER A 71 -16.90 -6.15 -0.72
N GLN A 72 -18.16 -6.66 -0.79
CA GLN A 72 -19.30 -6.04 -0.09
C GLN A 72 -19.11 -5.97 1.44
N HIS A 73 -18.37 -6.91 2.04
CA HIS A 73 -18.12 -6.89 3.48
C HIS A 73 -17.13 -5.77 3.83
N PHE A 74 -16.13 -5.52 2.98
CA PHE A 74 -15.21 -4.41 3.17
C PHE A 74 -15.83 -3.06 2.79
N ASP A 75 -16.70 -3.02 1.80
CA ASP A 75 -17.46 -1.81 1.45
C ASP A 75 -18.25 -1.28 2.67
N ALA A 76 -18.88 -2.18 3.44
CA ALA A 76 -19.56 -1.80 4.69
C ALA A 76 -18.59 -1.24 5.76
N ILE A 77 -17.36 -1.78 5.86
CA ILE A 77 -16.31 -1.22 6.74
C ILE A 77 -15.90 0.18 6.27
N CYS A 78 -15.73 0.36 4.95
CA CYS A 78 -15.38 1.67 4.38
C CYS A 78 -16.43 2.73 4.71
N GLU A 79 -17.71 2.40 4.52
CA GLU A 79 -18.82 3.32 4.77
C GLU A 79 -18.94 3.70 6.26
N ALA A 80 -18.69 2.74 7.16
CA ALA A 80 -18.76 2.95 8.59
C ALA A 80 -17.57 3.75 9.16
N ASN A 81 -16.43 3.82 8.44
CA ASN A 81 -15.17 4.38 8.94
C ASN A 81 -14.55 5.45 8.02
N ASP A 82 -15.29 5.96 7.05
CA ASP A 82 -14.83 6.97 6.09
C ASP A 82 -13.54 6.56 5.34
N VAL A 83 -13.38 5.24 5.06
CA VAL A 83 -12.26 4.73 4.28
C VAL A 83 -12.54 4.94 2.80
N THR A 84 -11.70 5.71 2.14
CA THR A 84 -11.91 6.12 0.74
C THR A 84 -11.59 5.00 -0.23
N ALA A 85 -10.46 4.33 -0.04
CA ALA A 85 -9.96 3.31 -0.96
C ALA A 85 -9.10 2.26 -0.26
N THR A 86 -8.70 1.22 -1.00
CA THR A 86 -7.89 0.14 -0.47
C THR A 86 -6.94 -0.46 -1.49
N VAL A 87 -5.84 -1.05 -0.98
CA VAL A 87 -4.98 -2.00 -1.69
C VAL A 87 -5.15 -3.36 -1.03
N ILE A 88 -5.58 -4.33 -1.83
CA ILE A 88 -5.73 -5.73 -1.40
C ILE A 88 -4.35 -6.36 -1.29
N VAL A 89 -4.14 -7.17 -0.25
CA VAL A 89 -2.97 -8.04 -0.13
C VAL A 89 -3.42 -9.49 -0.24
N GLU A 90 -2.68 -10.30 -0.98
CA GLU A 90 -3.00 -11.70 -1.21
C GLU A 90 -3.34 -12.45 0.09
N ALA A 91 -4.30 -13.37 0.01
CA ALA A 91 -4.68 -14.27 1.10
C ALA A 91 -4.32 -15.74 0.81
N SER A 92 -3.66 -16.00 -0.34
CA SER A 92 -3.47 -17.34 -0.89
C SER A 92 -2.11 -17.44 -1.58
N ASP A 93 -1.52 -18.64 -1.57
CA ASP A 93 -0.33 -18.99 -2.34
C ASP A 93 -0.67 -19.53 -3.75
N ARG A 94 -1.94 -19.64 -4.09
CA ARG A 94 -2.37 -20.02 -5.42
C ARG A 94 -2.25 -18.84 -6.38
N VAL A 95 -1.52 -19.02 -7.46
CA VAL A 95 -1.29 -17.98 -8.48
C VAL A 95 -2.60 -17.45 -9.07
N GLU A 96 -3.57 -18.33 -9.34
CA GLU A 96 -4.86 -17.95 -9.95
C GLU A 96 -5.77 -17.15 -9.00
N ASP A 97 -5.50 -17.16 -7.71
CA ASP A 97 -6.24 -16.31 -6.76
C ASP A 97 -5.92 -14.82 -6.93
N ASN A 98 -4.81 -14.46 -7.59
CA ASN A 98 -4.58 -13.09 -8.04
C ASN A 98 -5.65 -12.64 -9.04
N GLN A 99 -5.94 -13.47 -10.04
CA GLN A 99 -6.97 -13.15 -11.03
C GLN A 99 -8.36 -13.09 -10.40
N TRP A 100 -8.66 -14.07 -9.53
CA TRP A 100 -9.92 -14.07 -8.79
C TRP A 100 -10.13 -12.78 -7.98
N ALA A 101 -9.09 -12.29 -7.29
CA ALA A 101 -9.18 -11.06 -6.51
C ALA A 101 -9.39 -9.83 -7.41
N LEU A 102 -8.68 -9.74 -8.54
CA LEU A 102 -8.85 -8.66 -9.52
C LEU A 102 -10.26 -8.66 -10.14
N ASP A 103 -10.79 -9.83 -10.48
CA ASP A 103 -12.13 -9.97 -11.06
C ASP A 103 -13.23 -9.62 -10.04
N LEU A 104 -13.05 -10.03 -8.78
CA LEU A 104 -13.99 -9.75 -7.70
C LEU A 104 -14.26 -8.26 -7.53
N VAL A 105 -13.22 -7.42 -7.69
CA VAL A 105 -13.29 -5.98 -7.41
C VAL A 105 -13.36 -5.10 -8.67
N GLN A 106 -13.42 -5.68 -9.86
CA GLN A 106 -13.41 -4.92 -11.13
C GLN A 106 -14.55 -3.90 -11.27
N HIS A 107 -15.64 -4.10 -10.54
CA HIS A 107 -16.83 -3.24 -10.58
C HIS A 107 -16.63 -1.90 -9.83
N ASN A 108 -15.62 -1.79 -8.96
CA ASN A 108 -15.36 -0.57 -8.18
C ASN A 108 -13.87 -0.18 -8.16
N PRO A 109 -13.31 0.21 -9.33
CA PRO A 109 -11.88 0.52 -9.45
C PRO A 109 -11.46 1.80 -8.70
N LYS A 110 -12.41 2.64 -8.31
CA LYS A 110 -12.12 3.84 -7.50
C LYS A 110 -11.87 3.48 -6.02
N ARG A 111 -12.45 2.38 -5.54
CA ARG A 111 -12.24 1.90 -4.16
C ARG A 111 -11.10 0.90 -4.08
N TYR A 112 -11.01 -0.05 -5.01
CA TYR A 112 -9.99 -1.10 -5.02
C TYR A 112 -8.87 -0.73 -5.99
N LEU A 113 -7.90 0.04 -5.46
CA LEU A 113 -6.86 0.68 -6.27
C LEU A 113 -5.78 -0.30 -6.72
N GLY A 114 -5.54 -1.36 -5.95
CA GLY A 114 -4.49 -2.30 -6.28
C GLY A 114 -4.57 -3.65 -5.57
N LEU A 115 -3.79 -4.58 -6.10
CA LEU A 115 -3.52 -5.91 -5.54
C LEU A 115 -2.02 -6.10 -5.38
N VAL A 116 -1.58 -6.34 -4.16
CA VAL A 116 -0.27 -6.94 -3.85
C VAL A 116 -0.48 -8.45 -3.87
N GLY A 117 -0.08 -9.07 -4.97
CA GLY A 117 -0.35 -10.48 -5.25
C GLY A 117 0.71 -11.43 -4.73
N ASN A 118 0.65 -12.67 -5.23
CA ASN A 118 1.58 -13.74 -4.95
C ASN A 118 2.04 -14.40 -6.24
N LEU A 119 3.36 -14.50 -6.44
CA LEU A 119 3.98 -15.26 -7.53
C LEU A 119 5.15 -16.09 -6.97
N PRO A 120 5.51 -17.22 -7.61
CA PRO A 120 6.56 -18.13 -7.14
C PRO A 120 7.96 -17.57 -7.45
N ILE A 121 8.44 -16.62 -6.62
CA ILE A 121 9.78 -16.02 -6.76
C ILE A 121 10.86 -17.09 -6.72
N GLY A 122 11.83 -17.04 -7.62
CA GLY A 122 12.94 -17.97 -7.73
C GLY A 122 12.66 -19.17 -8.62
N THR A 123 11.55 -19.19 -9.36
CA THR A 123 11.20 -20.27 -10.29
C THR A 123 11.29 -19.82 -11.76
N ASP A 124 11.32 -20.79 -12.66
CA ASP A 124 11.36 -20.52 -14.11
C ASP A 124 10.04 -19.91 -14.62
N GLU A 125 8.93 -20.13 -13.92
CA GLU A 125 7.60 -19.62 -14.30
C GLU A 125 7.43 -18.14 -13.95
N PHE A 126 8.23 -17.62 -13.01
CA PHE A 126 8.03 -16.28 -12.44
C PHE A 126 7.92 -15.18 -13.49
N ALA A 127 8.87 -15.11 -14.41
CA ALA A 127 8.90 -14.05 -15.42
C ALA A 127 7.64 -14.02 -16.30
N GLY A 128 7.18 -15.19 -16.76
CA GLY A 128 5.96 -15.31 -17.57
C GLY A 128 4.69 -14.94 -16.79
N LEU A 129 4.61 -15.32 -15.51
CA LEU A 129 3.52 -14.97 -14.64
C LEU A 129 3.52 -13.46 -14.31
N LEU A 130 4.69 -12.89 -14.05
CA LEU A 130 4.83 -11.46 -13.83
C LEU A 130 4.38 -10.65 -15.05
N ASP A 131 4.78 -11.07 -16.27
CA ASP A 131 4.34 -10.46 -17.52
C ASP A 131 2.82 -10.57 -17.74
N ARG A 132 2.21 -11.66 -17.28
CA ARG A 132 0.75 -11.85 -17.34
C ARG A 132 0.04 -10.85 -16.45
N PHE A 133 0.37 -10.82 -15.16
CA PHE A 133 -0.35 -10.02 -14.16
C PHE A 133 -0.05 -8.52 -14.27
N ALA A 134 1.16 -8.12 -14.63
CA ALA A 134 1.54 -6.71 -14.82
C ALA A 134 0.78 -6.01 -15.97
N LYS A 135 -0.01 -6.73 -16.78
CA LYS A 135 -0.93 -6.13 -17.76
C LYS A 135 -2.13 -5.45 -17.11
N ASP A 136 -2.54 -5.91 -15.95
CA ASP A 136 -3.57 -5.22 -15.16
C ASP A 136 -2.88 -4.18 -14.26
N LYS A 137 -3.18 -2.90 -14.47
CA LYS A 137 -2.59 -1.79 -13.71
C LYS A 137 -2.89 -1.86 -12.21
N ARG A 138 -3.90 -2.63 -11.82
CA ARG A 138 -4.22 -2.87 -10.40
C ARG A 138 -3.30 -3.90 -9.76
N PHE A 139 -2.50 -4.65 -10.51
CA PHE A 139 -1.46 -5.51 -9.95
C PHE A 139 -0.24 -4.65 -9.62
N VAL A 140 -0.15 -4.17 -8.36
CA VAL A 140 0.80 -3.12 -7.95
C VAL A 140 2.07 -3.65 -7.29
N GLY A 141 2.12 -4.94 -6.99
CA GLY A 141 3.29 -5.54 -6.35
C GLY A 141 3.08 -6.98 -5.93
N LEU A 142 4.08 -7.51 -5.22
CA LEU A 142 4.07 -8.86 -4.68
C LEU A 142 4.29 -8.85 -3.17
N ARG A 143 3.72 -9.85 -2.46
CA ARG A 143 4.07 -10.13 -1.08
C ARG A 143 5.01 -11.33 -0.97
N MET A 144 6.21 -11.07 -0.49
CA MET A 144 7.16 -12.11 -0.11
C MET A 144 6.87 -12.56 1.32
N ARG A 145 6.39 -13.81 1.49
CA ARG A 145 5.94 -14.35 2.78
C ARG A 145 6.58 -15.68 3.18
N GLN A 146 7.13 -16.41 2.23
CA GLN A 146 7.70 -17.73 2.47
C GLN A 146 9.14 -17.77 1.98
N ARG A 147 9.99 -18.41 2.78
CA ARG A 147 11.25 -19.00 2.29
C ARG A 147 10.94 -20.46 1.94
N PRO A 148 10.94 -20.84 0.66
CA PRO A 148 10.88 -22.27 0.32
C PRO A 148 12.02 -23.01 1.03
N GLY A 149 11.69 -24.13 1.67
CA GLY A 149 12.49 -24.74 2.70
C GLY A 149 13.94 -25.10 2.35
N GLY A 150 14.79 -25.03 3.35
CA GLY A 150 16.11 -25.67 3.47
C GLY A 150 17.17 -25.23 2.46
N GLY A 151 17.94 -24.18 2.75
CA GLY A 151 19.03 -23.70 1.92
C GLY A 151 19.11 -22.18 1.85
N ASP A 152 20.01 -21.65 1.03
CA ASP A 152 20.07 -20.22 0.78
C ASP A 152 18.86 -19.82 -0.10
N PHE A 153 17.94 -19.05 0.49
CA PHE A 153 16.78 -18.53 -0.24
C PHE A 153 17.17 -17.54 -1.34
N PHE A 154 18.21 -16.75 -1.09
CA PHE A 154 18.63 -15.69 -2.00
C PHE A 154 19.53 -16.18 -3.13
N THR A 155 19.03 -17.12 -3.93
CA THR A 155 19.70 -17.63 -5.13
C THR A 155 19.74 -16.59 -6.25
N ASP A 156 20.54 -16.85 -7.29
CA ASP A 156 20.60 -15.99 -8.49
C ASP A 156 19.22 -15.84 -9.15
N ALA A 157 18.38 -16.88 -9.12
CA ALA A 157 17.01 -16.83 -9.63
C ALA A 157 16.15 -15.84 -8.84
N VAL A 158 16.22 -15.88 -7.50
CA VAL A 158 15.50 -14.91 -6.65
C VAL A 158 15.97 -13.48 -6.94
N TRP A 159 17.28 -13.24 -7.06
CA TRP A 159 17.80 -11.91 -7.38
C TRP A 159 17.37 -11.41 -8.75
N ARG A 160 17.38 -12.27 -9.76
CA ARG A 160 16.84 -11.96 -11.09
C ARG A 160 15.37 -11.54 -10.99
N ASP A 161 14.57 -12.27 -10.25
CA ASP A 161 13.13 -12.05 -10.15
C ASP A 161 12.80 -10.74 -9.38
N LEU A 162 13.56 -10.44 -8.32
CA LEU A 162 13.44 -9.16 -7.61
C LEU A 162 13.84 -7.97 -8.51
N GLN A 163 14.84 -8.14 -9.38
CA GLN A 163 15.19 -7.13 -10.36
C GLN A 163 14.08 -6.95 -11.40
N LEU A 164 13.50 -8.05 -11.92
CA LEU A 164 12.38 -7.99 -12.87
C LEU A 164 11.15 -7.27 -12.27
N LEU A 165 10.90 -7.46 -10.97
CA LEU A 165 9.85 -6.75 -10.26
C LEU A 165 10.11 -5.23 -10.25
N ALA A 166 11.35 -4.83 -9.93
CA ALA A 166 11.77 -3.44 -9.94
C ALA A 166 11.72 -2.81 -11.34
N ASP A 167 12.13 -3.54 -12.37
CA ASP A 167 12.15 -3.09 -13.78
C ASP A 167 10.73 -2.82 -14.32
N LYS A 168 9.70 -3.36 -13.66
CA LYS A 168 8.27 -3.12 -13.96
C LYS A 168 7.62 -2.08 -13.05
N ASP A 169 8.40 -1.36 -12.23
CA ASP A 169 7.92 -0.41 -11.23
C ASP A 169 6.93 -1.01 -10.20
N LEU A 170 6.93 -2.34 -10.05
CA LEU A 170 6.12 -3.04 -9.06
C LEU A 170 6.82 -3.06 -7.69
N THR A 171 6.02 -3.18 -6.63
CA THR A 171 6.51 -3.10 -5.25
C THR A 171 6.70 -4.48 -4.61
N LEU A 172 7.48 -4.53 -3.52
CA LEU A 172 7.66 -5.72 -2.70
C LEU A 172 7.19 -5.47 -1.28
N ASP A 173 6.08 -6.10 -0.88
CA ASP A 173 5.66 -6.20 0.52
C ASP A 173 6.37 -7.40 1.17
N VAL A 174 6.99 -7.21 2.34
CA VAL A 174 7.69 -8.28 3.05
C VAL A 174 6.94 -8.64 4.34
N LEU A 175 6.47 -9.88 4.43
CA LEU A 175 5.90 -10.43 5.66
C LEU A 175 7.01 -11.00 6.54
N MET A 176 7.24 -10.39 7.70
CA MET A 176 8.39 -10.63 8.56
C MET A 176 8.34 -11.96 9.36
N SER A 177 7.39 -12.85 9.11
CA SER A 177 7.34 -14.13 9.81
C SER A 177 8.48 -15.08 9.44
N ASN A 178 9.07 -14.94 8.24
CA ASN A 178 10.15 -15.79 7.72
C ASN A 178 11.37 -15.00 7.24
N PHE A 179 11.32 -13.67 7.39
CA PHE A 179 12.38 -12.74 7.01
C PHE A 179 12.72 -11.84 8.20
N ASP A 180 13.92 -11.31 8.23
CA ASP A 180 14.33 -10.33 9.21
C ASP A 180 14.72 -8.99 8.58
N LEU A 181 15.04 -8.01 9.41
CA LEU A 181 15.40 -6.67 8.93
C LEU A 181 16.76 -6.63 8.21
N ALA A 182 17.62 -7.64 8.42
CA ALA A 182 18.87 -7.78 7.67
C ALA A 182 18.60 -8.25 6.24
N ASP A 183 17.64 -9.17 6.04
CA ASP A 183 17.16 -9.58 4.71
C ASP A 183 16.63 -8.37 3.92
N VAL A 184 15.78 -7.54 4.55
CA VAL A 184 15.25 -6.33 3.93
C VAL A 184 16.38 -5.38 3.52
N SER A 185 17.36 -5.16 4.40
CA SER A 185 18.51 -4.32 4.10
C SER A 185 19.37 -4.89 2.96
N MET A 186 19.53 -6.20 2.90
CA MET A 186 20.26 -6.89 1.83
C MET A 186 19.55 -6.72 0.48
N ILE A 187 18.22 -6.91 0.44
CA ILE A 187 17.42 -6.69 -0.78
C ILE A 187 17.53 -5.22 -1.22
N ALA A 188 17.35 -4.28 -0.29
CA ALA A 188 17.40 -2.85 -0.57
C ALA A 188 18.75 -2.39 -1.15
N ASN A 189 19.85 -2.98 -0.66
CA ASN A 189 21.20 -2.72 -1.18
C ASN A 189 21.40 -3.30 -2.59
N ARG A 190 20.93 -4.54 -2.82
CA ARG A 190 21.20 -5.24 -4.07
C ARG A 190 20.28 -4.80 -5.21
N VAL A 191 19.03 -4.40 -4.88
CA VAL A 191 18.04 -3.90 -5.85
C VAL A 191 17.53 -2.52 -5.39
N PRO A 192 18.36 -1.46 -5.49
CA PRO A 192 18.06 -0.15 -4.91
C PRO A 192 16.89 0.58 -5.57
N THR A 193 16.45 0.15 -6.75
CA THR A 193 15.26 0.67 -7.45
C THR A 193 13.97 0.01 -6.99
N LEU A 194 14.01 -1.16 -6.31
CA LEU A 194 12.84 -1.85 -5.81
C LEU A 194 12.28 -1.12 -4.58
N LYS A 195 11.03 -0.70 -4.64
CA LYS A 195 10.30 -0.16 -3.49
C LYS A 195 9.88 -1.30 -2.57
N ILE A 196 10.30 -1.27 -1.31
CA ILE A 196 10.10 -2.35 -0.33
C ILE A 196 9.26 -1.85 0.84
N LEU A 197 8.21 -2.58 1.21
CA LEU A 197 7.34 -2.26 2.33
C LEU A 197 7.37 -3.37 3.39
N ILE A 198 7.88 -3.06 4.55
CA ILE A 198 7.87 -3.97 5.70
C ILE A 198 6.48 -4.00 6.30
N ASN A 199 5.83 -5.17 6.32
CA ASN A 199 4.48 -5.30 6.86
C ASN A 199 4.46 -5.30 8.40
N HIS A 200 3.35 -4.83 8.98
CA HIS A 200 2.95 -4.98 10.37
C HIS A 200 4.01 -4.58 11.40
N LEU A 201 4.51 -3.32 11.30
CA LEU A 201 5.48 -2.78 12.25
C LEU A 201 6.69 -3.71 12.44
N THR A 202 7.21 -4.27 11.32
CA THR A 202 8.31 -5.25 11.30
C THR A 202 7.99 -6.63 11.88
N GLY A 203 6.71 -6.92 12.15
CA GLY A 203 6.28 -8.25 12.57
C GLY A 203 6.57 -8.63 14.03
N LEU A 204 7.14 -7.71 14.86
CA LEU A 204 7.41 -8.00 16.27
C LEU A 204 6.12 -8.23 17.06
N THR A 205 6.23 -8.91 18.21
CA THR A 205 5.17 -8.96 19.22
C THR A 205 5.21 -7.69 20.06
N ILE A 206 4.06 -7.02 20.18
CA ILE A 206 3.89 -5.82 21.02
C ILE A 206 3.46 -6.26 22.41
N THR A 207 4.20 -5.87 23.45
CA THR A 207 3.97 -6.28 24.85
C THR A 207 3.50 -5.14 25.73
N GLY A 208 3.51 -3.89 25.22
CA GLY A 208 3.28 -2.68 26.03
C GLY A 208 4.54 -2.17 26.72
N ASP A 209 5.63 -2.93 26.69
CA ASP A 209 6.91 -2.53 27.26
C ASP A 209 7.66 -1.55 26.35
N PRO A 210 8.71 -0.87 26.86
CA PRO A 210 9.64 -0.13 26.02
C PRO A 210 10.22 -1.01 24.90
N ALA A 211 10.42 -0.41 23.74
CA ALA A 211 10.97 -1.13 22.59
C ALA A 211 12.38 -1.69 22.88
N ASP A 212 12.65 -2.91 22.49
CA ASP A 212 13.96 -3.53 22.60
C ASP A 212 15.02 -2.74 21.84
N ALA A 213 16.21 -2.57 22.44
CA ALA A 213 17.27 -1.73 21.89
C ALA A 213 17.88 -2.34 20.61
N ASN A 214 18.02 -3.68 20.52
CA ASN A 214 18.59 -4.35 19.35
C ASN A 214 17.59 -4.28 18.20
N TRP A 215 16.30 -4.52 18.48
CA TRP A 215 15.25 -4.34 17.50
C TRP A 215 15.20 -2.89 16.98
N SER A 216 15.25 -1.90 17.87
CA SER A 216 15.26 -0.48 17.49
C SER A 216 16.46 -0.13 16.61
N ALA A 217 17.63 -0.69 16.89
CA ALA A 217 18.83 -0.49 16.05
C ALA A 217 18.67 -1.16 14.68
N ALA A 218 18.08 -2.36 14.61
CA ALA A 218 17.79 -3.06 13.36
C ALA A 218 16.76 -2.30 12.49
N VAL A 219 15.72 -1.73 13.11
CA VAL A 219 14.74 -0.86 12.43
C VAL A 219 15.41 0.35 11.81
N LYS A 220 16.26 1.05 12.57
CA LYS A 220 17.02 2.21 12.07
C LYS A 220 17.93 1.83 10.91
N LYS A 221 18.57 0.66 10.97
CA LYS A 221 19.43 0.17 9.88
C LYS A 221 18.62 -0.10 8.60
N ALA A 222 17.48 -0.76 8.71
CA ALA A 222 16.60 -0.97 7.55
C ALA A 222 16.05 0.35 6.99
N ALA A 223 15.66 1.27 7.87
CA ALA A 223 15.15 2.59 7.49
C ALA A 223 16.22 3.51 6.87
N ALA A 224 17.52 3.20 7.00
CA ALA A 224 18.60 3.96 6.33
C ALA A 224 18.54 3.83 4.80
N HIS A 225 17.85 2.80 4.26
CA HIS A 225 17.65 2.64 2.83
C HIS A 225 16.44 3.48 2.37
N PRO A 226 16.61 4.41 1.40
CA PRO A 226 15.55 5.35 1.00
C PRO A 226 14.37 4.66 0.30
N ASN A 227 14.57 3.46 -0.25
CA ASN A 227 13.55 2.65 -0.92
C ASN A 227 12.78 1.73 0.04
N VAL A 228 13.05 1.76 1.35
CA VAL A 228 12.37 0.96 2.37
C VAL A 228 11.36 1.79 3.13
N TYR A 229 10.15 1.27 3.23
CA TYR A 229 9.00 1.83 3.92
C TYR A 229 8.51 0.87 5.02
N CYS A 230 7.70 1.35 5.96
CA CYS A 230 7.09 0.53 6.99
C CYS A 230 5.57 0.70 7.05
N LYS A 231 4.83 -0.40 7.10
CA LYS A 231 3.38 -0.40 7.22
C LYS A 231 2.96 -0.38 8.69
N VAL A 232 2.28 0.68 9.09
CA VAL A 232 1.61 0.80 10.39
C VAL A 232 0.30 0.04 10.30
N SER A 233 0.33 -1.25 10.65
CA SER A 233 -0.80 -2.16 10.43
C SER A 233 -0.78 -3.34 11.39
N GLY A 234 -1.94 -4.01 11.51
CA GLY A 234 -2.08 -5.27 12.23
C GLY A 234 -1.74 -5.19 13.73
N ILE A 235 -1.94 -4.04 14.37
CA ILE A 235 -1.51 -3.81 15.76
C ILE A 235 -2.17 -4.75 16.75
N PHE A 236 -3.44 -5.08 16.55
CA PHE A 236 -4.15 -6.03 17.41
C PHE A 236 -3.59 -7.45 17.29
N GLN A 237 -3.31 -7.88 16.06
CA GLN A 237 -2.66 -9.16 15.83
C GLN A 237 -1.27 -9.22 16.48
N ARG A 238 -0.53 -8.10 16.46
CA ARG A 238 0.81 -8.03 17.04
C ARG A 238 0.82 -8.01 18.57
N SER A 239 -0.28 -7.69 19.23
CA SER A 239 -0.38 -7.79 20.69
C SER A 239 -0.40 -9.25 21.19
N GLY A 240 -0.75 -10.21 20.34
CA GLY A 240 -0.89 -11.62 20.72
C GLY A 240 -2.04 -11.87 21.72
N GLN A 241 -2.90 -10.85 21.97
CA GLN A 241 -4.01 -10.93 22.91
C GLN A 241 -5.37 -10.87 22.20
N SER A 242 -6.37 -11.53 22.77
CA SER A 242 -7.76 -11.48 22.29
C SER A 242 -8.72 -11.42 23.50
N PRO A 243 -9.41 -10.28 23.73
CA PRO A 243 -9.31 -9.02 22.99
C PRO A 243 -7.93 -8.35 23.14
N ALA A 244 -7.54 -7.58 22.12
CA ALA A 244 -6.32 -6.80 22.16
C ALA A 244 -6.48 -5.57 23.09
N PRO A 245 -5.40 -5.08 23.73
CA PRO A 245 -5.42 -3.83 24.48
C PRO A 245 -5.91 -2.66 23.61
N LYS A 246 -6.64 -1.70 24.22
CA LYS A 246 -7.24 -0.56 23.51
C LYS A 246 -6.53 0.76 23.82
N GLU A 247 -5.62 0.76 24.78
CA GLU A 247 -4.91 1.95 25.25
C GLU A 247 -3.75 2.26 24.30
N LEU A 248 -3.65 3.52 23.83
CA LEU A 248 -2.54 3.99 23.03
C LEU A 248 -1.19 3.70 23.69
N SER A 249 -1.08 3.85 25.01
CA SER A 249 0.16 3.64 25.76
C SER A 249 0.79 2.26 25.53
N TYR A 250 -0.02 1.25 25.19
CA TYR A 250 0.45 -0.10 24.88
C TYR A 250 1.21 -0.17 23.56
N TYR A 251 0.83 0.63 22.57
CA TYR A 251 1.40 0.60 21.19
C TYR A 251 2.41 1.71 20.95
N ALA A 252 2.30 2.81 21.70
CA ALA A 252 3.08 4.02 21.49
C ALA A 252 4.61 3.81 21.50
N PRO A 253 5.21 2.95 22.33
CA PRO A 253 6.66 2.71 22.28
C PRO A 253 7.14 2.21 20.91
N ILE A 254 6.35 1.35 20.26
CA ILE A 254 6.68 0.77 18.96
C ILE A 254 6.42 1.77 17.83
N PHE A 255 5.28 2.47 17.88
CA PHE A 255 4.97 3.54 16.92
C PHE A 255 6.07 4.61 16.90
N LYS A 256 6.56 5.00 18.09
CA LYS A 256 7.61 5.99 18.21
C LYS A 256 8.92 5.54 17.53
N VAL A 257 9.36 4.31 17.73
CA VAL A 257 10.59 3.80 17.10
C VAL A 257 10.44 3.76 15.58
N VAL A 258 9.30 3.31 15.07
CA VAL A 258 9.05 3.25 13.63
C VAL A 258 8.99 4.66 13.04
N TYR A 259 8.29 5.59 13.68
CA TYR A 259 8.19 6.97 13.21
C TYR A 259 9.54 7.68 13.24
N ASP A 260 10.31 7.54 14.33
CA ASP A 260 11.64 8.14 14.45
C ASP A 260 12.62 7.62 13.38
N ALA A 261 12.47 6.35 12.96
CA ALA A 261 13.34 5.73 11.98
C ALA A 261 12.96 6.05 10.53
N PHE A 262 11.68 5.93 10.16
CA PHE A 262 11.20 6.08 8.79
C PHE A 262 10.76 7.51 8.45
N GLY A 263 10.47 8.33 9.45
CA GLY A 263 9.89 9.66 9.28
C GLY A 263 8.47 9.60 8.72
N GLU A 264 7.88 10.78 8.53
CA GLU A 264 6.50 10.89 8.01
C GLU A 264 6.34 10.48 6.54
N ASP A 265 7.42 10.44 5.75
CA ASP A 265 7.39 10.20 4.31
C ASP A 265 7.42 8.71 3.91
N ARG A 266 7.73 7.82 4.87
CA ARG A 266 7.93 6.38 4.58
C ARG A 266 7.19 5.46 5.53
N ILE A 267 6.09 5.94 6.11
CA ILE A 267 5.12 5.14 6.85
C ILE A 267 3.79 5.11 6.09
N ILE A 268 3.12 3.97 6.07
CA ILE A 268 1.87 3.75 5.32
C ILE A 268 0.87 3.02 6.23
N TYR A 269 -0.39 3.48 6.23
CA TYR A 269 -1.47 2.85 6.99
C TYR A 269 -1.99 1.56 6.32
N GLY A 270 -2.40 0.59 7.15
CA GLY A 270 -3.18 -0.57 6.76
C GLY A 270 -3.83 -1.23 7.96
N SER A 271 -5.04 -1.77 7.80
CA SER A 271 -5.77 -2.38 8.92
C SER A 271 -5.34 -3.81 9.22
N ASN A 272 -4.96 -4.56 8.21
CA ASN A 272 -4.89 -6.03 8.24
C ASN A 272 -6.26 -6.69 8.45
N TRP A 273 -7.36 -6.05 7.99
CA TRP A 273 -8.68 -6.64 8.02
C TRP A 273 -8.79 -7.83 7.05
N PRO A 274 -9.45 -8.94 7.39
CA PRO A 274 -10.23 -9.21 8.58
C PRO A 274 -9.42 -9.76 9.76
N VAL A 275 -8.08 -9.92 9.67
CA VAL A 275 -7.25 -10.48 10.75
C VAL A 275 -7.37 -9.67 12.04
N THR A 276 -7.58 -8.37 11.92
CA THR A 276 -7.86 -7.42 13.01
C THR A 276 -9.05 -7.86 13.86
N ASP A 277 -10.05 -8.52 13.28
CA ASP A 277 -11.26 -8.98 14.00
C ASP A 277 -10.96 -9.97 15.14
N ARG A 278 -9.78 -10.61 15.13
CA ARG A 278 -9.33 -11.47 16.24
C ARG A 278 -9.06 -10.70 17.53
N GLY A 279 -8.65 -9.44 17.43
CA GLY A 279 -8.28 -8.62 18.59
C GLY A 279 -9.31 -7.54 18.93
N GLY A 280 -10.12 -7.13 17.97
CA GLY A 280 -11.10 -6.05 18.15
C GLY A 280 -11.64 -5.55 16.83
N LYS A 281 -12.35 -4.43 16.87
CA LYS A 281 -13.01 -3.86 15.71
C LYS A 281 -12.07 -2.98 14.88
N TYR A 282 -12.43 -2.78 13.63
CA TYR A 282 -11.70 -1.93 12.70
C TYR A 282 -11.54 -0.49 13.22
N GLU A 283 -12.64 0.13 13.63
CA GLU A 283 -12.67 1.50 14.15
C GLU A 283 -11.81 1.70 15.41
N GLU A 284 -11.70 0.69 16.25
CA GLU A 284 -10.87 0.77 17.47
C GLU A 284 -9.38 0.84 17.12
N GLN A 285 -8.93 0.00 16.16
CA GLN A 285 -7.55 0.04 15.68
C GLN A 285 -7.22 1.37 14.99
N LEU A 286 -8.11 1.84 14.11
CA LEU A 286 -7.96 3.11 13.41
C LEU A 286 -7.88 4.28 14.41
N SER A 287 -8.72 4.26 15.46
CA SER A 287 -8.72 5.29 16.50
C SER A 287 -7.39 5.35 17.25
N ILE A 288 -6.81 4.21 17.64
CA ILE A 288 -5.51 4.16 18.35
C ILE A 288 -4.38 4.73 17.46
N ILE A 289 -4.36 4.36 16.19
CA ILE A 289 -3.36 4.88 15.25
C ILE A 289 -3.54 6.39 15.06
N ASN A 290 -4.78 6.84 14.89
CA ASN A 290 -5.08 8.25 14.74
C ASN A 290 -4.73 9.06 16.00
N GLU A 291 -4.98 8.53 17.21
CA GLU A 291 -4.62 9.17 18.47
C GLU A 291 -3.11 9.43 18.57
N PHE A 292 -2.27 8.48 18.12
CA PHE A 292 -0.82 8.66 18.12
C PHE A 292 -0.35 9.71 17.11
N PHE A 293 -0.86 9.68 15.88
CA PHE A 293 -0.34 10.52 14.80
C PHE A 293 -1.00 11.91 14.71
N LYS A 294 -2.21 12.09 15.25
CA LYS A 294 -2.93 13.35 15.22
C LYS A 294 -2.16 14.56 15.79
N PRO A 295 -1.42 14.43 16.92
CA PRO A 295 -0.61 15.53 17.45
C PRO A 295 0.54 15.97 16.52
N MET A 296 0.92 15.16 15.54
CA MET A 296 1.99 15.47 14.57
C MET A 296 1.51 16.38 13.42
N GLY A 297 0.20 16.67 13.37
CA GLY A 297 -0.41 17.60 12.44
C GLY A 297 -0.97 16.95 11.18
N ARG A 298 -1.76 17.76 10.44
CA ARG A 298 -2.51 17.32 9.25
C ARG A 298 -1.60 16.73 8.15
N THR A 299 -0.46 17.36 7.88
CA THR A 299 0.48 16.89 6.84
C THR A 299 0.95 15.47 7.10
N THR A 300 1.30 15.13 8.35
CA THR A 300 1.72 13.78 8.73
C THR A 300 0.55 12.78 8.56
N LEU A 301 -0.67 13.15 8.96
CA LEU A 301 -1.85 12.31 8.78
C LEU A 301 -2.14 12.04 7.29
N GLU A 302 -2.08 13.06 6.44
CA GLU A 302 -2.27 12.90 4.99
C GLU A 302 -1.22 11.98 4.38
N LYS A 303 0.04 12.09 4.80
CA LYS A 303 1.13 11.21 4.36
C LYS A 303 0.87 9.77 4.80
N LEU A 304 0.56 9.55 6.08
CA LEU A 304 0.29 8.22 6.63
C LEU A 304 -0.90 7.55 5.94
N TYR A 305 -2.00 8.28 5.77
CA TYR A 305 -3.27 7.70 5.33
C TYR A 305 -3.42 7.55 3.83
N TRP A 306 -2.76 8.38 3.00
CA TRP A 306 -2.95 8.26 1.56
C TRP A 306 -1.77 8.68 0.68
N LYS A 307 -1.07 9.80 0.95
CA LYS A 307 -0.04 10.33 0.03
C LYS A 307 1.12 9.36 -0.16
N ASN A 308 1.61 8.76 0.93
CA ASN A 308 2.70 7.79 0.85
C ASN A 308 2.25 6.50 0.13
N ALA A 309 1.02 6.04 0.37
CA ALA A 309 0.45 4.89 -0.31
C ALA A 309 0.33 5.12 -1.82
N SER A 310 -0.23 6.28 -2.23
CA SER A 310 -0.35 6.66 -3.64
C SER A 310 1.01 6.69 -4.33
N LYS A 311 2.01 7.32 -3.71
CA LYS A 311 3.38 7.38 -4.23
C LYS A 311 4.06 6.01 -4.28
N PHE A 312 3.88 5.19 -3.23
CA PHE A 312 4.55 3.90 -3.10
C PHE A 312 4.04 2.89 -4.13
N TYR A 313 2.72 2.74 -4.24
CA TYR A 313 2.06 1.78 -5.12
C TYR A 313 1.76 2.33 -6.52
N ASP A 314 2.09 3.60 -6.79
CA ASP A 314 1.75 4.30 -8.03
C ASP A 314 0.24 4.22 -8.35
N VAL A 315 -0.60 4.53 -7.35
CA VAL A 315 -2.05 4.51 -7.47
C VAL A 315 -2.65 5.90 -7.30
N GLU A 316 -3.65 6.20 -8.11
CA GLU A 316 -4.34 7.48 -8.08
C GLU A 316 -5.60 7.41 -7.21
N LEU A 317 -5.66 8.27 -6.20
CA LEU A 317 -6.86 8.45 -5.39
C LEU A 317 -7.71 9.57 -5.97
N VAL A 318 -8.90 9.23 -6.45
CA VAL A 318 -9.89 10.22 -6.90
C VAL A 318 -10.63 10.78 -5.67
N VAL A 319 -10.24 11.98 -5.24
CA VAL A 319 -10.93 12.72 -4.17
C VAL A 319 -12.00 13.57 -4.83
N HIS A 320 -13.23 13.47 -4.36
CA HIS A 320 -14.40 14.24 -4.90
C HIS A 320 -14.70 15.46 -4.03
#